data_f1b2e34271a8908a4185d3377c81e2e9
#
_entry.id   f1b2e34271a8908a4185d3377c81e2e9
#
_cell.length_a   1.000
_cell.length_b   1.000
_cell.length_c   1.000
_cell.angle_alpha   90.00
_cell.angle_beta   90.00
_cell.angle_gamma   90.00
#
_symmetry.space_group_name_H-M   'P 1'
#
loop_
_entity.id
_entity.type
_entity.pdbx_description
1 polymer ?
#
loop_
_entity_poly.entity_id
_entity_poly.type
_entity_poly.pdbx_seq_one_letter_code
_entity_poly.pdbx_strand_id
1 'polypeptide(L)'
;IEILMNRYRVKYNSSDPNTVIKTIAEVPITPAEAIVKTGVNMFPVTDLTERLGQLDANPREYDDVYVGDLTISSSKEVEFKPTSDQPIREFPHKDNKIEGAIEIYKLPEKDKSGRIFDNRYILGCDPYDDDESNTMSLGSVYVLDLWTDKIVAEYTGRPLFADDFYEICRKMCLFYNGRMNYENNKKGLFAYFSKMNCLYLLTDVLDFLKDKDIVKGSSYGNKAKGTNATAAINAY
;
A
#
# COMPACT_ATOMS: atom_id res chain seq x y z
N ILE A 1 -8.87 -42.85 1.50
CA ILE A 1 -10.17 -42.14 1.41
C ILE A 1 -10.49 -41.49 2.76
N GLU A 2 -10.41 -42.23 3.87
CA GLU A 2 -10.75 -41.71 5.22
C GLU A 2 -9.90 -40.49 5.64
N ILE A 3 -8.60 -40.52 5.40
CA ILE A 3 -7.68 -39.38 5.66
C ILE A 3 -8.10 -38.15 4.88
N LEU A 4 -8.43 -38.28 3.59
CA LEU A 4 -8.89 -37.17 2.77
C LEU A 4 -10.23 -36.61 3.25
N MET A 5 -11.16 -37.49 3.63
CA MET A 5 -12.47 -37.10 4.17
C MET A 5 -12.31 -36.32 5.48
N ASN A 6 -11.42 -36.77 6.37
CA ASN A 6 -11.13 -36.06 7.60
C ASN A 6 -10.48 -34.69 7.34
N ARG A 7 -9.59 -34.64 6.36
CA ARG A 7 -8.95 -33.42 5.92
C ARG A 7 -9.94 -32.36 5.42
N TYR A 8 -10.90 -32.78 4.60
CA TYR A 8 -12.00 -31.93 4.14
C TYR A 8 -12.88 -31.46 5.30
N ARG A 9 -13.23 -32.34 6.23
CA ARG A 9 -14.03 -31.97 7.41
C ARG A 9 -13.35 -30.91 8.24
N VAL A 10 -12.04 -31.02 8.50
CA VAL A 10 -11.28 -30.04 9.27
C VAL A 10 -11.24 -28.71 8.52
N LYS A 11 -10.98 -28.71 7.21
CA LYS A 11 -10.90 -27.48 6.40
C LYS A 11 -12.22 -26.70 6.41
N TYR A 12 -13.35 -27.35 6.30
CA TYR A 12 -14.64 -26.69 6.12
C TYR A 12 -15.48 -26.52 7.39
N ASN A 13 -15.22 -27.29 8.44
CA ASN A 13 -16.04 -27.29 9.65
C ASN A 13 -15.31 -26.80 10.90
N SER A 14 -13.99 -26.62 10.86
CA SER A 14 -13.26 -26.08 12.00
C SER A 14 -13.40 -24.57 12.09
N SER A 15 -13.79 -24.07 13.24
CA SER A 15 -13.81 -22.64 13.55
C SER A 15 -12.45 -22.13 14.05
N ASP A 16 -11.48 -23.02 14.27
CA ASP A 16 -10.14 -22.67 14.72
C ASP A 16 -9.15 -22.68 13.54
N PRO A 17 -8.66 -21.51 13.09
CA PRO A 17 -7.70 -21.41 12.00
C PRO A 17 -6.40 -22.18 12.25
N ASN A 18 -5.93 -22.27 13.50
CA ASN A 18 -4.69 -22.96 13.84
C ASN A 18 -4.83 -24.48 13.62
N THR A 19 -5.96 -25.04 13.97
CA THR A 19 -6.27 -26.47 13.70
C THR A 19 -6.32 -26.73 12.20
N VAL A 20 -6.89 -25.84 11.40
CA VAL A 20 -6.93 -25.96 9.95
C VAL A 20 -5.52 -25.93 9.37
N ILE A 21 -4.71 -24.92 9.72
CA ILE A 21 -3.33 -24.76 9.24
C ILE A 21 -2.47 -25.98 9.60
N LYS A 22 -2.58 -26.46 10.84
CA LYS A 22 -1.83 -27.61 11.31
C LYS A 22 -2.19 -28.89 10.53
N THR A 23 -3.48 -29.12 10.30
CA THR A 23 -3.96 -30.27 9.52
C THR A 23 -3.55 -30.15 8.05
N ILE A 24 -3.51 -28.94 7.48
CA ILE A 24 -3.03 -28.68 6.12
C ILE A 24 -1.53 -29.02 6.00
N ALA A 25 -0.72 -28.63 6.97
CA ALA A 25 0.72 -28.91 6.96
C ALA A 25 1.02 -30.41 7.14
N GLU A 26 0.22 -31.13 7.95
CA GLU A 26 0.42 -32.56 8.20
C GLU A 26 -0.07 -33.44 7.03
N VAL A 27 -1.13 -33.03 6.32
CA VAL A 27 -1.71 -33.79 5.21
C VAL A 27 -2.02 -32.84 4.05
N PRO A 28 -0.99 -32.34 3.34
CA PRO A 28 -1.19 -31.43 2.22
C PRO A 28 -1.84 -32.17 1.03
N ILE A 29 -2.83 -31.55 0.39
CA ILE A 29 -3.48 -32.05 -0.82
C ILE A 29 -2.88 -31.39 -2.06
N THR A 30 -2.35 -30.18 -1.93
CA THR A 30 -1.72 -29.43 -3.02
C THR A 30 -0.27 -29.11 -2.69
N PRO A 31 0.60 -28.86 -3.69
CA PRO A 31 1.97 -28.41 -3.46
C PRO A 31 2.05 -27.11 -2.62
N ALA A 32 1.11 -26.21 -2.80
CA ALA A 32 1.04 -24.97 -2.03
C ALA A 32 0.78 -25.24 -0.53
N GLU A 33 -0.07 -26.20 -0.21
CA GLU A 33 -0.32 -26.61 1.17
C GLU A 33 0.91 -27.25 1.83
N ALA A 34 1.76 -27.95 1.08
CA ALA A 34 2.98 -28.56 1.60
C ALA A 34 4.04 -27.53 2.06
N ILE A 35 3.94 -26.29 1.61
CA ILE A 35 4.88 -25.21 1.93
C ILE A 35 4.37 -24.35 3.11
N VAL A 36 3.14 -24.59 3.58
CA VAL A 36 2.55 -23.82 4.69
C VAL A 36 3.36 -24.03 5.97
N LYS A 37 4.05 -22.99 6.42
CA LYS A 37 4.75 -22.99 7.70
C LYS A 37 3.73 -22.86 8.84
N THR A 38 3.82 -23.75 9.83
CA THR A 38 2.99 -23.75 11.06
C THR A 38 3.41 -22.66 12.05
N GLY A 39 3.70 -21.44 11.55
CA GLY A 39 3.98 -20.28 12.39
C GLY A 39 2.72 -19.45 12.60
N VAL A 40 2.60 -18.81 13.76
CA VAL A 40 1.55 -17.79 13.97
C VAL A 40 1.84 -16.64 13.00
N ASN A 41 1.06 -16.57 11.92
CA ASN A 41 1.12 -15.47 10.98
C ASN A 41 -0.11 -14.58 11.19
N MET A 42 0.12 -13.29 11.33
CA MET A 42 -0.95 -12.29 11.45
C MET A 42 -1.81 -12.21 10.17
N PHE A 43 -1.23 -12.58 9.03
CA PHE A 43 -1.92 -12.52 7.74
C PHE A 43 -2.62 -13.84 7.41
N PRO A 44 -3.78 -13.81 6.74
CA PRO A 44 -4.50 -15.00 6.29
C PRO A 44 -3.80 -15.64 5.08
N VAL A 45 -2.69 -16.31 5.33
CA VAL A 45 -1.79 -16.85 4.27
C VAL A 45 -2.53 -17.77 3.30
N THR A 46 -3.48 -18.56 3.82
CA THR A 46 -4.26 -19.48 2.97
C THR A 46 -5.09 -18.72 1.95
N ASP A 47 -5.82 -17.69 2.39
CA ASP A 47 -6.68 -16.88 1.53
C ASP A 47 -5.85 -16.08 0.52
N LEU A 48 -4.70 -15.56 0.96
CA LEU A 48 -3.76 -14.85 0.10
C LEU A 48 -3.16 -15.78 -0.98
N THR A 49 -2.80 -17.02 -0.61
CA THR A 49 -2.26 -18.00 -1.56
C THR A 49 -3.33 -18.44 -2.56
N GLU A 50 -4.56 -18.63 -2.10
CA GLU A 50 -5.70 -18.96 -2.97
C GLU A 50 -5.99 -17.80 -3.94
N ARG A 51 -5.99 -16.56 -3.45
CA ARG A 51 -6.18 -15.38 -4.29
C ARG A 51 -5.06 -15.22 -5.32
N LEU A 52 -3.81 -15.40 -4.92
CA LEU A 52 -2.67 -15.38 -5.84
C LEU A 52 -2.84 -16.43 -6.95
N GLY A 53 -3.22 -17.65 -6.60
CA GLY A 53 -3.48 -18.71 -7.59
C GLY A 53 -4.63 -18.38 -8.56
N GLN A 54 -5.67 -17.68 -8.08
CA GLN A 54 -6.76 -17.20 -8.96
C GLN A 54 -6.27 -16.13 -9.95
N LEU A 55 -5.42 -15.22 -9.51
CA LEU A 55 -4.84 -14.16 -10.34
C LEU A 55 -3.88 -14.74 -11.38
N ASP A 56 -3.05 -15.69 -11.00
CA ASP A 56 -2.14 -16.39 -11.93
C ASP A 56 -2.92 -17.19 -13.00
N ALA A 57 -4.08 -17.75 -12.63
CA ALA A 57 -4.95 -18.47 -13.55
C ALA A 57 -5.73 -17.55 -14.50
N ASN A 58 -5.93 -16.28 -14.13
CA ASN A 58 -6.68 -15.27 -14.88
C ASN A 58 -5.87 -14.00 -15.11
N PRO A 59 -4.80 -14.02 -15.91
CA PRO A 59 -3.95 -12.84 -16.15
C PRO A 59 -4.71 -11.63 -16.70
N ARG A 60 -5.82 -11.87 -17.41
CA ARG A 60 -6.69 -10.81 -17.98
C ARG A 60 -7.40 -9.93 -16.94
N GLU A 61 -7.44 -10.33 -15.68
CA GLU A 61 -7.97 -9.48 -14.62
C GLU A 61 -7.11 -8.21 -14.41
N TYR A 62 -5.91 -8.18 -15.03
CA TYR A 62 -4.95 -7.05 -15.02
C TYR A 62 -4.82 -6.32 -16.36
N ASP A 63 -5.64 -6.67 -17.37
CA ASP A 63 -5.50 -6.11 -18.72
C ASP A 63 -5.73 -4.58 -18.77
N ASP A 64 -6.38 -4.01 -17.75
CA ASP A 64 -6.68 -2.58 -17.63
C ASP A 64 -5.76 -1.82 -16.67
N VAL A 65 -4.59 -2.38 -16.29
CA VAL A 65 -3.64 -1.69 -15.43
C VAL A 65 -2.82 -0.69 -16.23
N TYR A 66 -2.90 0.58 -15.84
CA TYR A 66 -2.08 1.63 -16.43
C TYR A 66 -0.77 1.74 -15.67
N VAL A 67 0.36 1.58 -16.36
CA VAL A 67 1.70 1.72 -15.78
C VAL A 67 2.35 2.98 -16.32
N GLY A 68 2.86 3.84 -15.43
CA GLY A 68 3.48 5.09 -15.86
C GLY A 68 3.80 6.03 -14.70
N ASP A 69 3.89 7.31 -15.05
CA ASP A 69 4.21 8.40 -14.14
C ASP A 69 3.09 9.44 -14.09
N LEU A 70 3.08 10.22 -13.02
CA LEU A 70 2.26 11.41 -12.90
C LEU A 70 3.12 12.66 -13.16
N THR A 71 2.64 13.52 -14.04
CA THR A 71 3.29 14.78 -14.37
C THR A 71 2.38 15.95 -14.09
N ILE A 72 2.94 17.12 -13.79
CA ILE A 72 2.18 18.35 -13.60
C ILE A 72 2.22 19.13 -14.90
N SER A 73 1.04 19.41 -15.46
CA SER A 73 0.89 20.20 -16.67
C SER A 73 1.12 21.70 -16.40
N SER A 74 1.21 22.50 -17.46
CA SER A 74 1.29 23.95 -17.38
C SER A 74 0.07 24.60 -16.69
N SER A 75 -1.08 23.92 -16.75
CA SER A 75 -2.33 24.30 -16.03
C SER A 75 -2.31 23.94 -14.53
N LYS A 76 -1.23 23.33 -14.03
CA LYS A 76 -1.05 22.80 -12.66
C LYS A 76 -1.95 21.62 -12.36
N GLU A 77 -2.50 20.96 -13.36
CA GLU A 77 -3.21 19.70 -13.21
C GLU A 77 -2.25 18.53 -13.26
N VAL A 78 -2.56 17.47 -12.53
CA VAL A 78 -1.79 16.24 -12.56
C VAL A 78 -2.35 15.33 -13.64
N GLU A 79 -1.48 14.91 -14.55
CA GLU A 79 -1.80 14.05 -15.69
C GLU A 79 -1.00 12.76 -15.63
N PHE A 80 -1.63 11.65 -15.99
CA PHE A 80 -0.96 10.37 -16.16
C PHE A 80 -0.25 10.30 -17.51
N LYS A 81 0.99 9.79 -17.49
CA LYS A 81 1.77 9.50 -18.70
C LYS A 81 2.28 8.07 -18.67
N PRO A 82 1.94 7.23 -19.66
CA PRO A 82 2.52 5.90 -19.76
C PRO A 82 4.04 5.95 -19.85
N THR A 83 4.73 5.02 -19.20
CA THR A 83 6.17 4.81 -19.28
C THR A 83 6.50 3.37 -19.62
N SER A 84 7.74 3.13 -20.04
CA SER A 84 8.30 1.77 -20.22
C SER A 84 8.88 1.21 -18.92
N ASP A 85 8.97 2.01 -17.87
CA ASP A 85 9.46 1.57 -16.58
C ASP A 85 8.51 0.53 -15.98
N GLN A 86 9.07 -0.39 -15.20
CA GLN A 86 8.30 -1.49 -14.65
C GLN A 86 8.07 -1.26 -13.15
N PRO A 87 6.86 -1.58 -12.65
CA PRO A 87 6.62 -1.58 -11.21
C PRO A 87 7.45 -2.66 -10.53
N ILE A 88 7.81 -2.39 -9.27
CA ILE A 88 8.56 -3.33 -8.45
C ILE A 88 7.59 -4.31 -7.80
N ARG A 89 7.73 -5.60 -8.14
CA ARG A 89 6.84 -6.67 -7.64
C ARG A 89 7.54 -7.71 -6.79
N GLU A 90 8.89 -7.73 -6.78
CA GLU A 90 9.68 -8.72 -6.05
C GLU A 90 10.69 -8.02 -5.12
N PHE A 91 10.85 -8.60 -3.93
CA PHE A 91 11.89 -8.21 -2.98
C PHE A 91 12.60 -9.48 -2.47
N PRO A 92 13.94 -9.52 -2.38
CA PRO A 92 14.89 -8.49 -2.82
C PRO A 92 14.94 -8.36 -4.35
N HIS A 93 15.32 -7.16 -4.83
CA HIS A 93 15.41 -6.89 -6.27
C HIS A 93 16.53 -7.68 -6.91
N LYS A 94 16.26 -8.15 -8.12
CA LYS A 94 17.28 -8.77 -8.98
C LYS A 94 18.03 -7.75 -9.85
N ASP A 95 17.37 -6.63 -10.12
CA ASP A 95 17.89 -5.56 -10.98
C ASP A 95 18.26 -4.32 -10.16
N ASN A 96 19.22 -3.54 -10.67
CA ASN A 96 19.63 -2.27 -10.07
C ASN A 96 18.61 -1.14 -10.28
N LYS A 97 17.54 -1.39 -11.02
CA LYS A 97 16.45 -0.43 -11.25
C LYS A 97 15.44 -0.51 -10.12
N ILE A 98 15.58 0.38 -9.15
CA ILE A 98 14.73 0.44 -7.97
C ILE A 98 13.80 1.65 -7.97
N GLU A 99 13.75 2.40 -9.07
CA GLU A 99 12.91 3.59 -9.21
C GLU A 99 11.43 3.25 -9.24
N GLY A 100 11.05 2.11 -9.87
CA GLY A 100 9.66 1.66 -9.97
C GLY A 100 8.82 2.49 -10.94
N ALA A 101 7.53 2.19 -11.01
CA ALA A 101 6.53 2.94 -11.75
C ALA A 101 5.19 2.92 -11.00
N ILE A 102 4.34 3.91 -11.24
CA ILE A 102 2.98 3.96 -10.67
C ILE A 102 2.10 2.97 -11.43
N GLU A 103 1.35 2.17 -10.69
CA GLU A 103 0.29 1.31 -11.22
C GLU A 103 -1.07 1.92 -10.87
N ILE A 104 -1.92 2.08 -11.87
CA ILE A 104 -3.28 2.56 -11.70
C ILE A 104 -4.23 1.44 -12.13
N TYR A 105 -4.94 0.86 -11.17
CA TYR A 105 -5.96 -0.17 -11.38
C TYR A 105 -7.31 0.44 -11.73
N LYS A 106 -7.58 1.66 -11.24
CA LYS A 106 -8.78 2.41 -11.54
C LYS A 106 -8.50 3.90 -11.50
N LEU A 107 -8.85 4.58 -12.58
CA LEU A 107 -8.77 6.05 -12.64
C LEU A 107 -9.71 6.70 -11.63
N PRO A 108 -9.37 7.92 -11.12
CA PRO A 108 -10.24 8.62 -10.20
C PRO A 108 -11.60 8.94 -10.83
N GLU A 109 -12.66 8.58 -10.14
CA GLU A 109 -14.01 8.86 -10.59
C GLU A 109 -14.36 10.33 -10.37
N LYS A 110 -15.09 10.87 -11.33
CA LYS A 110 -15.51 12.27 -11.37
C LYS A 110 -17.03 12.38 -11.26
N ASP A 111 -17.49 13.44 -10.65
CA ASP A 111 -18.88 13.82 -10.62
C ASP A 111 -19.35 14.35 -12.00
N LYS A 112 -20.62 14.71 -12.10
CA LYS A 112 -21.21 15.26 -13.35
C LYS A 112 -20.58 16.60 -13.78
N SER A 113 -19.88 17.29 -12.89
CA SER A 113 -19.16 18.54 -13.18
C SER A 113 -17.70 18.31 -13.59
N GLY A 114 -17.25 17.05 -13.63
CA GLY A 114 -15.88 16.69 -13.96
C GLY A 114 -14.90 16.77 -12.77
N ARG A 115 -15.39 17.02 -11.54
CA ARG A 115 -14.55 17.06 -10.33
C ARG A 115 -14.47 15.68 -9.70
N ILE A 116 -13.29 15.34 -9.19
CA ILE A 116 -13.10 14.13 -8.39
C ILE A 116 -13.82 14.30 -7.06
N PHE A 117 -14.52 13.26 -6.60
CA PHE A 117 -15.27 13.28 -5.36
C PHE A 117 -14.39 13.58 -4.16
N ASP A 118 -14.84 14.48 -3.29
CA ASP A 118 -14.15 14.78 -2.03
C ASP A 118 -14.29 13.62 -1.04
N ASN A 119 -13.23 13.37 -0.26
CA ASN A 119 -13.17 12.34 0.79
C ASN A 119 -13.48 10.91 0.31
N ARG A 120 -13.34 10.64 -0.98
CA ARG A 120 -13.50 9.30 -1.52
C ARG A 120 -12.21 8.49 -1.44
N TYR A 121 -11.07 9.13 -1.63
CA TYR A 121 -9.77 8.45 -1.67
C TYR A 121 -8.91 8.83 -0.49
N ILE A 122 -8.24 7.82 0.08
CA ILE A 122 -7.22 7.98 1.11
C ILE A 122 -5.96 7.27 0.67
N LEU A 123 -4.80 7.84 1.01
CA LEU A 123 -3.52 7.24 0.71
C LEU A 123 -2.85 6.76 2.00
N GLY A 124 -2.22 5.59 1.93
CA GLY A 124 -1.29 5.09 2.96
C GLY A 124 0.13 5.13 2.42
N CYS A 125 1.08 5.63 3.21
CA CYS A 125 2.46 5.79 2.78
C CYS A 125 3.44 5.34 3.87
N ASP A 126 4.40 4.53 3.46
CA ASP A 126 5.60 4.18 4.22
C ASP A 126 6.81 4.87 3.56
N PRO A 127 7.24 6.04 4.07
CA PRO A 127 8.32 6.82 3.47
C PRO A 127 9.69 6.41 3.99
N TYR A 128 10.75 6.77 3.26
CA TYR A 128 12.13 6.78 3.73
C TYR A 128 12.69 8.21 3.71
N ASP A 129 13.75 8.49 4.51
CA ASP A 129 14.32 9.83 4.62
C ASP A 129 15.72 9.97 4.02
N ASP A 130 16.43 8.84 3.86
CA ASP A 130 17.83 8.87 3.45
C ASP A 130 17.96 8.60 1.95
N ASP A 131 18.68 9.47 1.23
CA ASP A 131 19.00 9.27 -0.19
C ASP A 131 19.93 8.05 -0.36
N GLU A 132 20.88 7.86 0.56
CA GLU A 132 21.75 6.70 0.62
C GLU A 132 21.33 5.75 1.74
N SER A 133 21.18 4.47 1.43
CA SER A 133 20.84 3.44 2.41
C SER A 133 21.56 2.14 2.11
N ASN A 134 22.17 1.57 3.14
CA ASN A 134 22.77 0.24 3.08
C ASN A 134 21.73 -0.88 3.01
N THR A 135 20.46 -0.59 3.28
CA THR A 135 19.38 -1.59 3.37
C THR A 135 18.56 -1.72 2.09
N MET A 136 18.74 -0.83 1.11
CA MET A 136 17.92 -0.75 -0.11
C MET A 136 16.40 -0.72 0.17
N SER A 137 15.99 -0.19 1.33
CA SER A 137 14.59 -0.05 1.69
C SER A 137 13.86 0.82 0.67
N LEU A 138 12.70 0.37 0.23
CA LEU A 138 11.84 1.10 -0.71
C LEU A 138 10.84 1.96 0.05
N GLY A 139 10.40 3.04 -0.59
CA GLY A 139 9.18 3.72 -0.19
C GLY A 139 7.97 3.08 -0.87
N SER A 140 6.83 3.13 -0.21
CA SER A 140 5.59 2.57 -0.75
C SER A 140 4.41 3.49 -0.47
N VAL A 141 3.50 3.63 -1.45
CA VAL A 141 2.26 4.38 -1.31
C VAL A 141 1.13 3.68 -2.04
N TYR A 142 -0.03 3.57 -1.37
CA TYR A 142 -1.25 2.95 -1.90
C TYR A 142 -2.41 3.93 -1.84
N VAL A 143 -3.30 3.85 -2.81
CA VAL A 143 -4.55 4.62 -2.85
C VAL A 143 -5.72 3.68 -2.65
N LEU A 144 -6.51 3.93 -1.60
CA LEU A 144 -7.73 3.20 -1.27
C LEU A 144 -8.96 4.02 -1.68
N ASP A 145 -9.87 3.42 -2.44
CA ASP A 145 -11.22 3.94 -2.69
C ASP A 145 -12.13 3.51 -1.52
N LEU A 146 -12.47 4.46 -0.65
CA LEU A 146 -13.29 4.23 0.54
C LEU A 146 -14.74 3.79 0.24
N TRP A 147 -15.23 4.02 -0.97
CA TRP A 147 -16.58 3.61 -1.37
C TRP A 147 -16.65 2.15 -1.79
N THR A 148 -15.55 1.62 -2.32
CA THR A 148 -15.50 0.25 -2.85
C THR A 148 -14.61 -0.67 -2.00
N ASP A 149 -13.88 -0.10 -1.03
CA ASP A 149 -12.89 -0.79 -0.19
C ASP A 149 -11.83 -1.53 -1.02
N LYS A 150 -11.36 -0.87 -2.10
CA LYS A 150 -10.38 -1.44 -3.04
C LYS A 150 -9.18 -0.52 -3.18
N ILE A 151 -7.99 -1.12 -3.29
CA ILE A 151 -6.80 -0.42 -3.76
C ILE A 151 -7.00 -0.10 -5.25
N VAL A 152 -6.83 1.16 -5.61
CA VAL A 152 -7.05 1.68 -6.97
C VAL A 152 -5.78 2.17 -7.65
N ALA A 153 -4.72 2.40 -6.89
CA ALA A 153 -3.38 2.66 -7.41
C ALA A 153 -2.32 2.36 -6.35
N GLU A 154 -1.11 2.11 -6.82
CA GLU A 154 0.05 1.95 -5.95
C GLU A 154 1.33 2.44 -6.63
N TYR A 155 2.32 2.72 -5.80
CA TYR A 155 3.69 2.93 -6.20
C TYR A 155 4.61 2.34 -5.13
N THR A 156 5.59 1.57 -5.56
CA THR A 156 6.68 1.11 -4.72
C THR A 156 7.98 1.34 -5.45
N GLY A 157 8.92 2.03 -4.81
CA GLY A 157 10.19 2.35 -5.45
C GLY A 157 11.13 3.13 -4.55
N ARG A 158 12.33 3.35 -5.09
CA ARG A 158 13.36 4.19 -4.50
C ARG A 158 14.03 5.03 -5.59
N PRO A 159 13.46 6.20 -5.94
CA PRO A 159 14.13 7.20 -6.76
C PRO A 159 15.49 7.60 -6.16
N LEU A 160 16.34 8.21 -6.98
CA LEU A 160 17.69 8.62 -6.58
C LEU A 160 17.67 9.57 -5.36
N PHE A 161 16.68 10.45 -5.28
CA PHE A 161 16.48 11.36 -4.16
C PHE A 161 15.16 11.09 -3.46
N ALA A 162 15.15 11.21 -2.13
CA ALA A 162 13.93 11.07 -1.33
C ALA A 162 12.87 12.14 -1.70
N ASP A 163 13.28 13.34 -2.07
CA ASP A 163 12.40 14.43 -2.56
C ASP A 163 11.60 13.98 -3.81
N ASP A 164 12.15 13.13 -4.69
CA ASP A 164 11.45 12.61 -5.87
C ASP A 164 10.35 11.64 -5.46
N PHE A 165 10.59 10.78 -4.46
CA PHE A 165 9.56 9.92 -3.88
C PHE A 165 8.43 10.75 -3.24
N TYR A 166 8.79 11.79 -2.49
CA TYR A 166 7.78 12.66 -1.86
C TYR A 166 6.95 13.43 -2.91
N GLU A 167 7.58 13.79 -4.04
CA GLU A 167 6.85 14.41 -5.16
C GLU A 167 5.89 13.43 -5.83
N ILE A 168 6.25 12.16 -5.99
CA ILE A 168 5.33 11.12 -6.45
C ILE A 168 4.13 11.02 -5.50
N CYS A 169 4.37 10.94 -4.20
CA CYS A 169 3.32 10.92 -3.19
C CYS A 169 2.38 12.13 -3.29
N ARG A 170 2.93 13.33 -3.45
CA ARG A 170 2.16 14.57 -3.60
C ARG A 170 1.30 14.55 -4.86
N LYS A 171 1.85 14.12 -5.99
CA LYS A 171 1.13 13.98 -7.25
C LYS A 171 -0.01 12.97 -7.15
N MET A 172 0.21 11.83 -6.48
CA MET A 172 -0.85 10.84 -6.25
C MET A 172 -1.99 11.39 -5.39
N CYS A 173 -1.69 12.19 -4.34
CA CYS A 173 -2.71 12.90 -3.58
C CYS A 173 -3.54 13.84 -4.45
N LEU A 174 -2.88 14.64 -5.29
CA LEU A 174 -3.56 15.59 -6.19
C LEU A 174 -4.36 14.87 -7.27
N PHE A 175 -3.81 13.81 -7.88
CA PHE A 175 -4.45 13.06 -8.95
C PHE A 175 -5.75 12.38 -8.50
N TYR A 176 -5.80 11.89 -7.26
CA TYR A 176 -6.99 11.27 -6.68
C TYR A 176 -7.84 12.20 -5.81
N ASN A 177 -7.44 13.48 -5.64
CA ASN A 177 -8.07 14.39 -4.67
C ASN A 177 -8.15 13.74 -3.28
N GLY A 178 -7.11 13.02 -2.88
CA GLY A 178 -7.03 12.26 -1.64
C GLY A 178 -6.12 12.90 -0.60
N ARG A 179 -6.29 12.49 0.66
CA ARG A 179 -5.36 12.81 1.73
C ARG A 179 -4.51 11.60 2.07
N MET A 180 -3.26 11.86 2.47
CA MET A 180 -2.32 10.80 2.78
C MET A 180 -2.09 10.67 4.28
N ASN A 181 -2.28 9.45 4.79
CA ASN A 181 -1.74 9.03 6.06
C ASN A 181 -0.36 8.42 5.82
N TYR A 182 0.62 8.83 6.60
CA TYR A 182 2.00 8.36 6.44
C TYR A 182 2.59 7.99 7.80
N GLU A 183 3.62 7.14 7.79
CA GLU A 183 4.38 6.84 8.99
C GLU A 183 5.21 8.06 9.41
N ASN A 184 4.87 8.66 10.54
CA ASN A 184 5.42 9.96 10.96
C ASN A 184 6.71 9.87 11.79
N ASN A 185 7.33 8.71 11.88
CA ASN A 185 8.66 8.51 12.48
C ASN A 185 9.78 9.13 11.63
N LYS A 186 9.50 9.44 10.36
CA LYS A 186 10.36 10.12 9.39
C LYS A 186 9.92 11.57 9.19
N LYS A 187 10.89 12.49 9.03
CA LYS A 187 10.62 13.93 8.93
C LYS A 187 10.65 14.47 7.51
N GLY A 188 11.31 13.79 6.58
CA GLY A 188 11.56 14.27 5.24
C GLY A 188 10.28 14.55 4.47
N LEU A 189 9.33 13.62 4.45
CA LEU A 189 8.06 13.79 3.77
C LEU A 189 7.28 15.00 4.30
N PHE A 190 7.18 15.17 5.62
CA PHE A 190 6.53 16.35 6.22
C PHE A 190 7.23 17.66 5.82
N ALA A 191 8.56 17.68 5.86
CA ALA A 191 9.34 18.86 5.48
C ALA A 191 9.13 19.21 4.00
N TYR A 192 9.11 18.22 3.12
CA TYR A 192 8.83 18.40 1.69
C TYR A 192 7.43 18.98 1.45
N PHE A 193 6.39 18.39 2.05
CA PHE A 193 5.01 18.88 1.90
C PHE A 193 4.84 20.28 2.49
N SER A 194 5.59 20.63 3.55
CA SER A 194 5.64 22.00 4.10
C SER A 194 6.28 22.98 3.10
N LYS A 195 7.43 22.62 2.52
CA LYS A 195 8.12 23.40 1.48
C LYS A 195 7.24 23.67 0.27
N MET A 196 6.42 22.66 -0.11
CA MET A 196 5.49 22.74 -1.23
C MET A 196 4.14 23.38 -0.87
N ASN A 197 3.96 23.89 0.37
CA ASN A 197 2.70 24.48 0.88
C ASN A 197 1.49 23.57 0.73
N CYS A 198 1.65 22.26 0.88
CA CYS A 198 0.60 21.27 0.69
C CYS A 198 0.35 20.35 1.90
N LEU A 199 0.66 20.80 3.13
CA LEU A 199 0.39 20.06 4.36
C LEU A 199 -1.10 19.70 4.55
N TYR A 200 -2.01 20.38 3.86
CA TYR A 200 -3.44 20.04 3.85
C TYR A 200 -3.75 18.68 3.20
N LEU A 201 -2.83 18.17 2.39
CA LEU A 201 -2.92 16.82 1.80
C LEU A 201 -2.57 15.71 2.79
N LEU A 202 -1.94 16.02 3.93
CA LEU A 202 -1.65 15.04 4.97
C LEU A 202 -2.81 14.92 5.95
N THR A 203 -3.12 13.69 6.36
CA THR A 203 -4.17 13.45 7.37
C THR A 203 -3.75 13.96 8.74
N ASP A 204 -4.72 14.37 9.53
CA ASP A 204 -4.50 14.64 10.96
C ASP A 204 -4.34 13.30 11.70
N VAL A 205 -3.58 13.31 12.80
CA VAL A 205 -3.50 12.15 13.69
C VAL A 205 -4.88 11.86 14.28
N LEU A 206 -5.24 10.59 14.28
CA LEU A 206 -6.51 10.14 14.86
C LEU A 206 -6.55 10.44 16.36
N ASP A 207 -7.74 10.81 16.87
CA ASP A 207 -7.90 11.27 18.24
C ASP A 207 -7.40 10.28 19.30
N PHE A 208 -7.58 8.98 19.07
CA PHE A 208 -7.13 7.93 19.97
C PHE A 208 -5.61 7.67 19.94
N LEU A 209 -4.89 8.25 18.97
CA LEU A 209 -3.43 8.16 18.85
C LEU A 209 -2.71 9.44 19.27
N LYS A 210 -3.42 10.51 19.66
CA LYS A 210 -2.83 11.83 19.91
C LYS A 210 -1.79 11.86 21.03
N ASP A 211 -1.90 10.97 21.99
CA ASP A 211 -1.01 10.90 23.15
C ASP A 211 0.21 9.96 22.92
N LYS A 212 0.38 9.42 21.73
CA LYS A 212 1.41 8.42 21.44
C LYS A 212 2.41 8.94 20.40
N ASP A 213 3.67 8.90 20.78
CA ASP A 213 4.94 9.07 20.02
C ASP A 213 4.86 9.73 18.64
N ILE A 214 4.28 10.93 18.60
CA ILE A 214 4.25 11.75 17.38
C ILE A 214 5.63 12.41 17.24
N VAL A 215 6.21 12.34 16.05
CA VAL A 215 7.48 13.00 15.76
C VAL A 215 7.33 14.52 15.99
N LYS A 216 8.18 15.05 16.86
CA LYS A 216 8.19 16.48 17.20
C LYS A 216 8.36 17.32 15.93
N GLY A 217 7.43 18.25 15.69
CA GLY A 217 7.44 19.15 14.53
C GLY A 217 6.55 18.68 13.37
N SER A 218 6.01 17.45 13.40
CA SER A 218 5.04 16.98 12.40
C SER A 218 3.63 17.52 12.70
N SER A 219 3.46 18.82 12.75
CA SER A 219 2.17 19.45 13.03
C SER A 219 1.90 20.63 12.10
N TYR A 220 0.62 20.84 11.75
CA TYR A 220 0.15 21.97 10.97
C TYR A 220 -1.00 22.64 11.72
N GLY A 221 -0.79 23.91 12.09
CA GLY A 221 -1.65 24.58 13.05
C GLY A 221 -1.57 23.87 14.41
N ASN A 222 -2.71 23.52 14.98
CA ASN A 222 -2.83 22.81 16.27
C ASN A 222 -2.98 21.28 16.09
N LYS A 223 -2.82 20.76 14.87
CA LYS A 223 -3.06 19.33 14.57
C LYS A 223 -1.77 18.66 14.14
N ALA A 224 -1.44 17.57 14.82
CA ALA A 224 -0.36 16.69 14.39
C ALA A 224 -0.76 15.90 13.12
N LYS A 225 0.21 15.54 12.31
CA LYS A 225 0.04 14.88 11.02
C LYS A 225 0.65 13.48 11.02
N GLY A 226 0.03 12.58 10.26
CA GLY A 226 0.49 11.21 10.08
C GLY A 226 0.17 10.31 11.27
N THR A 227 0.74 9.11 11.28
CA THR A 227 0.50 8.08 12.30
C THR A 227 1.80 7.36 12.65
N ASN A 228 2.02 7.10 13.93
CA ASN A 228 3.04 6.14 14.32
C ASN A 228 2.51 4.72 14.09
N ALA A 229 3.11 3.98 13.17
CA ALA A 229 2.66 2.64 12.80
C ALA A 229 2.64 1.68 14.00
N THR A 230 3.69 1.71 14.84
CA THR A 230 3.77 0.88 16.05
C THR A 230 2.66 1.22 17.03
N ALA A 231 2.38 2.52 17.24
CA ALA A 231 1.30 2.94 18.12
C ALA A 231 -0.09 2.56 17.56
N ALA A 232 -0.28 2.61 16.24
CA ALA A 232 -1.53 2.18 15.60
C ALA A 232 -1.75 0.68 15.77
N ILE A 233 -0.74 -0.15 15.51
CA ILE A 233 -0.83 -1.62 15.66
C ILE A 233 -1.14 -2.00 17.11
N ASN A 234 -0.53 -1.34 18.09
CA ASN A 234 -0.77 -1.62 19.52
C ASN A 234 -2.11 -1.09 20.05
N ALA A 235 -2.86 -0.30 19.26
CA ALA A 235 -4.16 0.24 19.64
C ALA A 235 -5.34 -0.65 19.19
N TYR A 236 -5.08 -1.64 18.31
CA TYR A 236 -6.01 -2.68 17.90
C TYR A 236 -5.79 -3.97 18.70
#